data_e63def86af694a05c9c6e7ae3a06f5d4
#
_entry.id   e63def86af694a05c9c6e7ae3a06f5d4
#
_cell.length_a   1.000
_cell.length_b   1.000
_cell.length_c   1.000
_cell.angle_alpha   90.00
_cell.angle_beta   90.00
_cell.angle_gamma   90.00
#
_symmetry.space_group_name_H-M   'P 1'
#
loop_
_entity.id
_entity.type
_entity.pdbx_description
1 polymer ?
#
loop_
_entity_poly.entity_id
_entity_poly.type
_entity_poly.pdbx_seq_one_letter_code
_entity_poly.pdbx_strand_id
1 'polypeptide(L)'
;WVCPIEYEKFNESAFYSPKRDLIVVPSKKQFNISNTPEDVFKDGMEFYGTTIHEMAHSTGHESRLGRDGIVKIDQFGSDQYAKEELVAELTSALIGNAMGFDSRIRENNIAYLQNWIGSLKKDPKFLKSVMSDVNKSSKMVLEHIDEQRRKLGEKALLDGSLDGVEEKNKNEQQLQDLKEEDAKKEVIAKVWPSVNNKITMPSGDILTVDYNK
;
A
#
# COMPACT_ATOMS: atom_id res chain seq x y z
N TRP A 1 0.78 19.37 -9.06
CA TRP A 1 1.54 18.36 -8.36
C TRP A 1 2.89 18.89 -7.92
N VAL A 2 3.59 18.17 -7.06
CA VAL A 2 4.87 18.59 -6.46
C VAL A 2 6.05 18.52 -7.43
N CYS A 3 5.91 17.84 -8.53
CA CYS A 3 6.87 17.81 -9.64
C CYS A 3 6.13 17.94 -10.98
N PRO A 4 6.81 18.33 -12.07
CA PRO A 4 6.19 18.45 -13.38
C PRO A 4 5.61 17.12 -13.88
N ILE A 5 4.51 17.19 -14.63
CA ILE A 5 3.91 16.05 -15.34
C ILE A 5 3.83 16.42 -16.83
N GLU A 6 4.54 15.67 -17.67
CA GLU A 6 4.45 15.77 -19.13
C GLU A 6 3.46 14.74 -19.66
N TYR A 7 2.36 15.18 -20.30
CA TYR A 7 1.29 14.31 -20.82
C TYR A 7 0.73 14.74 -22.17
N GLU A 8 1.34 15.73 -22.81
CA GLU A 8 0.84 16.26 -24.08
C GLU A 8 1.50 15.61 -25.29
N LYS A 9 2.65 14.97 -25.09
CA LYS A 9 3.44 14.37 -26.17
C LYS A 9 3.13 12.88 -26.31
N PHE A 10 3.35 12.37 -27.51
CA PHE A 10 3.36 10.93 -27.74
C PHE A 10 4.52 10.29 -26.96
N ASN A 11 4.20 9.27 -26.15
CA ASN A 11 5.17 8.45 -25.45
C ASN A 11 4.73 6.99 -25.49
N GLU A 12 5.68 6.07 -25.55
CA GLU A 12 5.40 4.63 -25.58
C GLU A 12 5.08 4.05 -24.19
N SER A 13 5.54 4.71 -23.13
CA SER A 13 5.35 4.28 -21.74
C SER A 13 5.20 5.46 -20.79
N ALA A 14 4.54 5.23 -19.68
CA ALA A 14 4.58 6.12 -18.54
C ALA A 14 5.78 5.77 -17.63
N PHE A 15 6.36 6.76 -17.00
CA PHE A 15 7.42 6.57 -15.99
C PHE A 15 7.62 7.82 -15.14
N TYR A 16 8.05 7.60 -13.91
CA TYR A 16 8.66 8.62 -13.09
C TYR A 16 10.18 8.57 -13.20
N SER A 17 10.82 9.72 -13.42
CA SER A 17 12.28 9.87 -13.44
C SER A 17 12.79 10.52 -12.16
N PRO A 18 13.36 9.76 -11.19
CA PRO A 18 13.86 10.33 -9.93
C PRO A 18 14.94 11.38 -10.16
N LYS A 19 15.86 11.13 -11.10
CA LYS A 19 16.98 12.05 -11.41
C LYS A 19 16.52 13.41 -11.92
N ARG A 20 15.38 13.44 -12.66
CA ARG A 20 14.82 14.67 -13.24
C ARG A 20 13.69 15.24 -12.40
N ASP A 21 13.25 14.50 -11.41
CA ASP A 21 12.02 14.72 -10.65
C ASP A 21 10.84 15.07 -11.57
N LEU A 22 10.59 14.20 -12.53
CA LEU A 22 9.65 14.41 -13.62
C LEU A 22 8.82 13.16 -13.87
N ILE A 23 7.52 13.34 -13.98
CA ILE A 23 6.57 12.32 -14.44
C ILE A 23 6.33 12.50 -15.95
N VAL A 24 6.40 11.42 -16.69
CA VAL A 24 6.02 11.36 -18.12
C VAL A 24 4.87 10.37 -18.25
N VAL A 25 3.79 10.79 -18.89
CA VAL A 25 2.62 9.95 -19.19
C VAL A 25 2.29 10.08 -20.67
N PRO A 26 1.95 8.99 -21.36
CA PRO A 26 1.43 9.08 -22.73
C PRO A 26 0.23 10.03 -22.79
N SER A 27 0.07 10.74 -23.91
CA SER A 27 -1.04 11.68 -24.03
C SER A 27 -2.38 10.97 -23.87
N LYS A 28 -3.37 11.64 -23.27
CA LYS A 28 -4.71 11.07 -23.06
C LYS A 28 -5.34 10.50 -24.33
N LYS A 29 -4.99 11.07 -25.50
CA LYS A 29 -5.44 10.57 -26.80
C LYS A 29 -4.94 9.17 -27.15
N GLN A 30 -3.86 8.71 -26.53
CA GLN A 30 -3.32 7.36 -26.73
C GLN A 30 -4.10 6.29 -25.96
N PHE A 31 -4.85 6.67 -24.95
CA PHE A 31 -5.71 5.79 -24.16
C PHE A 31 -7.14 5.71 -24.70
N ASN A 32 -7.52 6.67 -25.53
CA ASN A 32 -8.88 6.74 -26.05
C ASN A 32 -9.00 6.03 -27.38
N ILE A 33 -9.72 4.95 -27.39
CA ILE A 33 -9.90 4.08 -28.54
C ILE A 33 -11.38 3.93 -28.90
N SER A 34 -12.32 4.33 -28.03
CA SER A 34 -13.73 4.07 -28.19
C SER A 34 -14.57 5.33 -28.33
N ASN A 35 -15.75 5.17 -28.98
CA ASN A 35 -16.73 6.22 -29.22
C ASN A 35 -17.95 6.13 -28.28
N THR A 36 -17.99 5.13 -27.37
CA THR A 36 -19.11 5.02 -26.42
C THR A 36 -18.80 5.78 -25.13
N PRO A 37 -19.79 6.40 -24.46
CA PRO A 37 -19.55 7.12 -23.21
C PRO A 37 -18.92 6.25 -22.12
N GLU A 38 -19.32 4.99 -22.02
CA GLU A 38 -18.79 4.04 -21.05
C GLU A 38 -17.33 3.72 -21.29
N ASP A 39 -16.94 3.53 -22.55
CA ASP A 39 -15.54 3.26 -22.92
C ASP A 39 -14.68 4.50 -22.82
N VAL A 40 -15.20 5.69 -23.16
CA VAL A 40 -14.50 6.96 -22.94
C VAL A 40 -14.21 7.18 -21.46
N PHE A 41 -15.15 6.82 -20.59
CA PHE A 41 -14.96 6.87 -19.14
C PHE A 41 -13.87 5.88 -18.68
N LYS A 42 -13.93 4.63 -19.16
CA LYS A 42 -12.95 3.58 -18.88
C LYS A 42 -11.54 3.99 -19.33
N ASP A 43 -11.41 4.44 -20.57
CA ASP A 43 -10.13 4.87 -21.14
C ASP A 43 -9.55 6.07 -20.36
N GLY A 44 -10.42 7.02 -19.97
CA GLY A 44 -10.04 8.12 -19.10
C GLY A 44 -9.52 7.66 -17.75
N MET A 45 -10.14 6.62 -17.19
CA MET A 45 -9.70 6.02 -15.91
C MET A 45 -8.34 5.36 -16.02
N GLU A 46 -8.04 4.66 -17.13
CA GLU A 46 -6.73 4.10 -17.38
C GLU A 46 -5.65 5.19 -17.43
N PHE A 47 -5.92 6.32 -18.08
CA PHE A 47 -5.02 7.48 -18.10
C PHE A 47 -4.78 8.02 -16.67
N TYR A 48 -5.84 8.25 -15.91
CA TYR A 48 -5.72 8.78 -14.54
C TYR A 48 -5.08 7.77 -13.60
N GLY A 49 -5.43 6.49 -13.69
CA GLY A 49 -4.80 5.43 -12.91
C GLY A 49 -3.30 5.32 -13.17
N THR A 50 -2.89 5.43 -14.45
CA THR A 50 -1.48 5.48 -14.84
C THR A 50 -0.79 6.71 -14.25
N THR A 51 -1.41 7.89 -14.37
CA THR A 51 -0.86 9.12 -13.82
C THR A 51 -0.68 9.05 -12.31
N ILE A 52 -1.67 8.52 -11.58
CA ILE A 52 -1.61 8.36 -10.13
C ILE A 52 -0.53 7.37 -9.72
N HIS A 53 -0.32 6.31 -10.49
CA HIS A 53 0.76 5.35 -10.26
C HIS A 53 2.13 6.05 -10.32
N GLU A 54 2.38 6.85 -11.35
CA GLU A 54 3.63 7.62 -11.46
C GLU A 54 3.74 8.72 -10.39
N MET A 55 2.60 9.32 -10.00
CA MET A 55 2.56 10.24 -8.86
C MET A 55 2.95 9.51 -7.56
N ALA A 56 2.51 8.28 -7.37
CA ALA A 56 2.88 7.47 -6.21
C ALA A 56 4.39 7.22 -6.16
N HIS A 57 5.02 6.86 -7.28
CA HIS A 57 6.48 6.77 -7.36
C HIS A 57 7.15 8.08 -6.99
N SER A 58 6.66 9.19 -7.52
CA SER A 58 7.25 10.51 -7.25
C SER A 58 7.21 10.87 -5.77
N THR A 59 6.24 10.38 -4.98
CA THR A 59 6.23 10.60 -3.52
C THR A 59 7.46 10.02 -2.83
N GLY A 60 8.12 9.03 -3.43
CA GLY A 60 9.32 8.37 -2.92
C GLY A 60 10.63 9.15 -3.12
N HIS A 61 10.60 10.27 -3.84
CA HIS A 61 11.79 11.11 -4.06
C HIS A 61 12.48 11.49 -2.74
N GLU A 62 13.81 11.71 -2.77
CA GLU A 62 14.62 12.03 -1.60
C GLU A 62 14.14 13.28 -0.84
N SER A 63 13.62 14.27 -1.57
CA SER A 63 13.06 15.49 -0.99
C SER A 63 11.67 15.32 -0.38
N ARG A 64 11.07 14.15 -0.47
CA ARG A 64 9.72 13.82 0.03
C ARG A 64 9.75 12.67 1.03
N LEU A 65 9.30 11.49 0.65
CA LEU A 65 9.27 10.33 1.56
C LEU A 65 10.59 9.55 1.61
N GLY A 66 11.50 9.80 0.67
CA GLY A 66 12.85 9.22 0.65
C GLY A 66 12.87 7.70 0.61
N ARG A 67 11.96 7.06 -0.18
CA ARG A 67 11.89 5.61 -0.23
C ARG A 67 13.09 5.00 -0.96
N ASP A 68 13.68 3.98 -0.37
CA ASP A 68 14.89 3.31 -0.88
C ASP A 68 14.73 2.82 -2.32
N GLY A 69 13.56 2.34 -2.73
CA GLY A 69 13.29 1.88 -4.10
C GLY A 69 13.32 2.99 -5.16
N ILE A 70 13.26 4.26 -4.72
CA ILE A 70 13.37 5.44 -5.60
C ILE A 70 14.75 6.11 -5.46
N VAL A 71 15.25 6.25 -4.23
CA VAL A 71 16.50 6.97 -3.95
C VAL A 71 17.73 6.14 -4.31
N LYS A 72 17.69 4.85 -4.00
CA LYS A 72 18.74 3.89 -4.36
C LYS A 72 18.29 3.20 -5.64
N ILE A 73 18.82 3.64 -6.79
CA ILE A 73 18.52 3.03 -8.09
C ILE A 73 19.11 1.61 -8.09
N ASP A 74 18.31 0.66 -7.64
CA ASP A 74 18.63 -0.75 -7.71
C ASP A 74 18.28 -1.32 -9.09
N GLN A 75 18.89 -2.48 -9.40
CA GLN A 75 18.63 -3.15 -10.67
C GLN A 75 17.15 -3.53 -10.80
N PHE A 76 16.64 -3.41 -12.01
CA PHE A 76 15.32 -3.88 -12.40
C PHE A 76 15.10 -5.32 -11.89
N GLY A 77 14.02 -5.55 -11.12
CA GLY A 77 13.70 -6.88 -10.57
C GLY A 77 14.29 -7.19 -9.19
N SER A 78 14.98 -6.24 -8.54
CA SER A 78 15.38 -6.40 -7.13
C SER A 78 14.16 -6.42 -6.19
N ASP A 79 14.34 -6.97 -4.97
CA ASP A 79 13.30 -6.98 -3.95
C ASP A 79 12.84 -5.55 -3.59
N GLN A 80 13.74 -4.56 -3.64
CA GLN A 80 13.43 -3.15 -3.38
C GLN A 80 12.60 -2.54 -4.51
N TYR A 81 12.95 -2.85 -5.77
CA TYR A 81 12.15 -2.45 -6.92
C TYR A 81 10.74 -3.07 -6.85
N ALA A 82 10.65 -4.38 -6.57
CA ALA A 82 9.36 -5.05 -6.43
C ALA A 82 8.51 -4.47 -5.29
N LYS A 83 9.12 -4.05 -4.17
CA LYS A 83 8.44 -3.35 -3.09
C LYS A 83 7.90 -1.99 -3.54
N GLU A 84 8.70 -1.23 -4.27
CA GLU A 84 8.31 0.10 -4.75
C GLU A 84 7.14 0.02 -5.73
N GLU A 85 7.15 -0.93 -6.66
CA GLU A 85 6.02 -1.20 -7.55
C GLU A 85 4.74 -1.54 -6.78
N LEU A 86 4.86 -2.38 -5.73
CA LEU A 86 3.72 -2.71 -4.88
C LEU A 86 3.16 -1.48 -4.15
N VAL A 87 4.03 -0.60 -3.65
CA VAL A 87 3.61 0.66 -3.02
C VAL A 87 2.87 1.55 -4.03
N ALA A 88 3.41 1.71 -5.24
CA ALA A 88 2.80 2.55 -6.26
C ALA A 88 1.44 1.99 -6.71
N GLU A 89 1.35 0.68 -6.92
CA GLU A 89 0.11 0.02 -7.34
C GLU A 89 -0.98 0.11 -6.28
N LEU A 90 -0.67 -0.21 -5.03
CA LEU A 90 -1.65 -0.12 -3.94
C LEU A 90 -2.07 1.32 -3.67
N THR A 91 -1.15 2.28 -3.77
CA THR A 91 -1.47 3.71 -3.66
C THR A 91 -2.44 4.14 -4.76
N SER A 92 -2.16 3.76 -6.01
CA SER A 92 -3.02 4.06 -7.15
C SER A 92 -4.42 3.45 -6.98
N ALA A 93 -4.49 2.19 -6.52
CA ALA A 93 -5.75 1.51 -6.27
C ALA A 93 -6.58 2.19 -5.16
N LEU A 94 -5.95 2.59 -4.05
CA LEU A 94 -6.63 3.29 -2.95
C LEU A 94 -7.18 4.64 -3.39
N ILE A 95 -6.40 5.42 -4.13
CA ILE A 95 -6.81 6.74 -4.62
C ILE A 95 -7.93 6.57 -5.66
N GLY A 96 -7.77 5.62 -6.58
CA GLY A 96 -8.80 5.31 -7.58
C GLY A 96 -10.14 4.97 -6.92
N ASN A 97 -10.11 4.13 -5.89
CA ASN A 97 -11.32 3.79 -5.12
C ASN A 97 -11.92 5.02 -4.41
N ALA A 98 -11.09 5.87 -3.79
CA ALA A 98 -11.56 7.10 -3.14
C ALA A 98 -12.21 8.07 -4.14
N MET A 99 -11.75 8.08 -5.39
CA MET A 99 -12.30 8.89 -6.48
C MET A 99 -13.50 8.23 -7.19
N GLY A 100 -13.89 7.02 -6.77
CA GLY A 100 -14.99 6.26 -7.39
C GLY A 100 -14.59 5.53 -8.67
N PHE A 101 -13.30 5.35 -8.93
CA PHE A 101 -12.82 4.56 -10.05
C PHE A 101 -12.87 3.06 -9.71
N ASP A 102 -13.19 2.23 -10.70
CA ASP A 102 -13.02 0.76 -10.58
C ASP A 102 -11.52 0.45 -10.71
N SER A 103 -10.83 0.49 -9.57
CA SER A 103 -9.40 0.29 -9.51
C SER A 103 -9.08 -1.20 -9.49
N ARG A 104 -8.95 -1.81 -10.66
CA ARG A 104 -8.38 -3.16 -10.78
C ARG A 104 -6.86 -3.09 -10.75
N ILE A 105 -6.24 -4.02 -10.02
CA ILE A 105 -4.80 -4.25 -10.13
C ILE A 105 -4.51 -4.58 -11.60
N ARG A 106 -3.59 -3.86 -12.20
CA ARG A 106 -3.29 -4.01 -13.63
C ARG A 106 -2.80 -5.42 -13.93
N GLU A 107 -3.29 -6.00 -15.02
CA GLU A 107 -2.88 -7.34 -15.46
C GLU A 107 -1.37 -7.47 -15.65
N ASN A 108 -0.71 -6.40 -16.06
CA ASN A 108 0.75 -6.36 -16.22
C ASN A 108 1.54 -6.59 -14.92
N ASN A 109 0.90 -6.42 -13.77
CA ASN A 109 1.53 -6.62 -12.46
C ASN A 109 1.44 -8.07 -11.94
N ILE A 110 0.79 -8.97 -12.67
CA ILE A 110 0.71 -10.39 -12.31
C ILE A 110 2.10 -11.00 -12.14
N ALA A 111 3.06 -10.61 -12.97
CA ALA A 111 4.45 -11.08 -12.87
C ALA A 111 5.11 -10.70 -11.52
N TYR A 112 4.74 -9.55 -10.94
CA TYR A 112 5.25 -9.09 -9.65
C TYR A 112 4.55 -9.77 -8.47
N LEU A 113 3.31 -10.25 -8.64
CA LEU A 113 2.56 -10.92 -7.56
C LEU A 113 3.31 -12.12 -6.99
N GLN A 114 3.99 -12.90 -7.80
CA GLN A 114 4.79 -14.05 -7.33
C GLN A 114 5.96 -13.60 -6.47
N ASN A 115 6.63 -12.51 -6.83
CA ASN A 115 7.72 -11.93 -6.06
C ASN A 115 7.22 -11.37 -4.73
N TRP A 116 6.06 -10.68 -4.75
CA TRP A 116 5.43 -10.15 -3.53
C TRP A 116 5.01 -11.25 -2.56
N ILE A 117 4.40 -12.33 -3.07
CA ILE A 117 4.05 -13.51 -2.27
C ILE A 117 5.31 -14.16 -1.68
N GLY A 118 6.39 -14.24 -2.47
CA GLY A 118 7.67 -14.74 -2.02
C GLY A 118 8.27 -13.91 -0.88
N SER A 119 8.24 -12.58 -1.01
CA SER A 119 8.73 -11.64 0.00
C SER A 119 7.88 -11.67 1.28
N LEU A 120 6.55 -11.76 1.15
CA LEU A 120 5.61 -11.90 2.27
C LEU A 120 5.84 -13.19 3.07
N LYS A 121 6.15 -14.30 2.39
CA LYS A 121 6.46 -15.58 3.05
C LYS A 121 7.78 -15.55 3.80
N LYS A 122 8.76 -14.80 3.31
CA LYS A 122 10.10 -14.67 3.93
C LYS A 122 10.09 -13.74 5.14
N ASP A 123 9.33 -12.64 5.05
CA ASP A 123 9.25 -11.63 6.11
C ASP A 123 7.82 -11.07 6.27
N PRO A 124 7.08 -11.49 7.30
CA PRO A 124 5.75 -10.95 7.60
C PRO A 124 5.74 -9.44 7.87
N LYS A 125 6.89 -8.84 8.28
CA LYS A 125 7.02 -7.40 8.50
C LYS A 125 7.04 -6.62 7.19
N PHE A 126 7.31 -7.30 6.08
CA PHE A 126 7.30 -6.72 4.74
C PHE A 126 5.96 -6.03 4.43
N LEU A 127 4.84 -6.71 4.68
CA LEU A 127 3.51 -6.13 4.47
C LEU A 127 3.27 -4.87 5.31
N LYS A 128 3.68 -4.89 6.58
CA LYS A 128 3.55 -3.71 7.46
C LYS A 128 4.35 -2.52 6.92
N SER A 129 5.56 -2.77 6.43
CA SER A 129 6.41 -1.75 5.80
C SER A 129 5.77 -1.19 4.54
N VAL A 130 5.28 -2.06 3.64
CA VAL A 130 4.58 -1.66 2.42
C VAL A 130 3.36 -0.80 2.75
N MET A 131 2.48 -1.25 3.66
CA MET A 131 1.28 -0.51 4.02
C MET A 131 1.58 0.84 4.67
N SER A 132 2.66 0.94 5.44
CA SER A 132 3.12 2.24 5.98
C SER A 132 3.49 3.21 4.86
N ASP A 133 4.22 2.73 3.84
CA ASP A 133 4.63 3.54 2.69
C ASP A 133 3.42 3.90 1.81
N VAL A 134 2.48 2.96 1.61
CA VAL A 134 1.21 3.18 0.90
C VAL A 134 0.38 4.28 1.57
N ASN A 135 0.21 4.21 2.90
CA ASN A 135 -0.56 5.21 3.64
C ASN A 135 0.03 6.61 3.50
N LYS A 136 1.36 6.74 3.65
CA LYS A 136 2.05 8.03 3.49
C LYS A 136 1.93 8.57 2.07
N SER A 137 2.13 7.72 1.08
CA SER A 137 2.02 8.06 -0.34
C SER A 137 0.59 8.49 -0.70
N SER A 138 -0.41 7.70 -0.31
CA SER A 138 -1.82 8.00 -0.56
C SER A 138 -2.24 9.30 0.09
N LYS A 139 -1.85 9.53 1.35
CA LYS A 139 -2.13 10.77 2.06
C LYS A 139 -1.60 11.98 1.29
N MET A 140 -0.33 11.94 0.87
CA MET A 140 0.30 13.04 0.14
C MET A 140 -0.41 13.35 -1.18
N VAL A 141 -0.83 12.33 -1.94
CA VAL A 141 -1.53 12.53 -3.21
C VAL A 141 -2.96 13.03 -2.98
N LEU A 142 -3.68 12.45 -2.02
CA LEU A 142 -5.06 12.83 -1.72
C LEU A 142 -5.16 14.25 -1.15
N GLU A 143 -4.23 14.65 -0.28
CA GLU A 143 -4.16 16.04 0.22
C GLU A 143 -4.01 17.05 -0.92
N HIS A 144 -3.18 16.73 -1.92
CA HIS A 144 -3.03 17.56 -3.10
C HIS A 144 -4.30 17.60 -3.96
N ILE A 145 -4.94 16.45 -4.18
CA ILE A 145 -6.22 16.37 -4.90
C ILE A 145 -7.26 17.22 -4.19
N ASP A 146 -7.36 17.08 -2.87
CA ASP A 146 -8.34 17.82 -2.06
C ASP A 146 -8.09 19.34 -2.04
N GLU A 147 -6.84 19.74 -2.07
CA GLU A 147 -6.51 21.15 -2.25
C GLU A 147 -7.07 21.72 -3.57
N GLN A 148 -6.93 20.97 -4.65
CA GLN A 148 -7.48 21.38 -5.94
C GLN A 148 -9.03 21.33 -5.95
N ARG A 149 -9.63 20.29 -5.37
CA ARG A 149 -11.09 20.17 -5.24
C ARG A 149 -11.68 21.34 -4.47
N ARG A 150 -11.07 21.72 -3.34
CA ARG A 150 -11.51 22.91 -2.56
C ARG A 150 -11.42 24.20 -3.36
N LYS A 151 -10.38 24.39 -4.18
CA LYS A 151 -10.26 25.55 -5.09
C LYS A 151 -11.37 25.59 -6.13
N LEU A 152 -11.89 24.42 -6.52
CA LEU A 152 -13.02 24.29 -7.45
C LEU A 152 -14.38 24.33 -6.76
N GLY A 153 -14.43 24.48 -5.43
CA GLY A 153 -15.67 24.46 -4.65
C GLY A 153 -16.25 23.04 -4.46
N GLU A 154 -15.47 22.01 -4.72
CA GLU A 154 -15.89 20.63 -4.53
C GLU A 154 -15.59 20.12 -3.12
N LYS A 155 -16.35 19.09 -2.71
CA LYS A 155 -16.12 18.45 -1.42
C LYS A 155 -14.78 17.67 -1.44
N ALA A 156 -14.02 17.81 -0.34
CA ALA A 156 -12.79 17.03 -0.14
C ALA A 156 -13.09 15.52 -0.02
N LEU A 157 -12.16 14.68 -0.49
CA LEU A 157 -12.24 13.23 -0.37
C LEU A 157 -11.83 12.76 1.03
N LEU A 158 -10.89 13.49 1.65
CA LEU A 158 -10.32 13.16 2.96
C LEU A 158 -11.08 13.75 4.14
N ASP A 159 -12.21 14.35 3.99
CA ASP A 159 -12.99 15.08 5.01
C ASP A 159 -12.97 14.45 6.43
N GLY A 160 -11.81 14.40 7.05
CA GLY A 160 -11.55 13.77 8.35
C GLY A 160 -11.46 12.23 8.34
N SER A 161 -11.57 11.59 7.18
CA SER A 161 -11.71 10.12 7.11
C SER A 161 -10.40 9.35 7.28
N LEU A 162 -9.24 9.94 6.99
CA LEU A 162 -7.96 9.25 7.20
C LEU A 162 -7.50 9.32 8.67
N ASP A 163 -7.77 10.41 9.36
CA ASP A 163 -7.49 10.49 10.79
C ASP A 163 -8.34 9.47 11.56
N GLY A 164 -9.59 9.27 11.14
CA GLY A 164 -10.48 8.24 11.67
C GLY A 164 -10.09 6.79 11.27
N VAL A 165 -9.42 6.58 10.14
CA VAL A 165 -8.93 5.27 9.73
C VAL A 165 -7.66 4.89 10.48
N GLU A 166 -6.74 5.83 10.73
CA GLU A 166 -5.57 5.59 11.58
C GLU A 166 -5.97 5.31 13.03
N GLU A 167 -6.97 6.00 13.55
CA GLU A 167 -7.48 5.78 14.90
C GLU A 167 -8.31 4.49 15.01
N LYS A 168 -9.13 4.17 14.00
CA LYS A 168 -9.82 2.87 13.92
C LYS A 168 -8.83 1.71 13.79
N ASN A 169 -7.84 1.82 12.90
CA ASN A 169 -6.82 0.78 12.74
C ASN A 169 -5.99 0.58 14.01
N LYS A 170 -5.65 1.65 14.74
CA LYS A 170 -4.98 1.54 16.04
C LYS A 170 -5.88 0.86 17.07
N ASN A 171 -7.16 1.21 17.12
CA ASN A 171 -8.12 0.63 18.04
C ASN A 171 -8.46 -0.83 17.69
N GLU A 172 -8.58 -1.15 16.39
CA GLU A 172 -8.78 -2.53 15.93
C GLU A 172 -7.54 -3.39 16.19
N GLN A 173 -6.34 -2.87 15.97
CA GLN A 173 -5.10 -3.56 16.26
C GLN A 173 -4.94 -3.80 17.77
N GLN A 174 -5.21 -2.81 18.61
CA GLN A 174 -5.19 -2.97 20.08
C GLN A 174 -6.24 -3.98 20.53
N LEU A 175 -7.44 -3.95 19.94
CA LEU A 175 -8.50 -4.91 20.27
C LEU A 175 -8.14 -6.33 19.80
N GLN A 176 -7.43 -6.47 18.69
CA GLN A 176 -6.96 -7.76 18.18
C GLN A 176 -5.82 -8.31 19.02
N ASP A 177 -4.86 -7.46 19.42
CA ASP A 177 -3.77 -7.80 20.32
C ASP A 177 -4.29 -8.26 21.69
N LEU A 178 -5.32 -7.57 22.23
CA LEU A 178 -6.00 -7.96 23.47
C LEU A 178 -6.73 -9.30 23.34
N LYS A 179 -7.43 -9.53 22.24
CA LYS A 179 -8.11 -10.80 21.96
C LYS A 179 -7.14 -11.96 21.81
N GLU A 180 -5.99 -11.73 21.15
CA GLU A 180 -4.93 -12.74 21.04
C GLU A 180 -4.28 -13.03 22.39
N GLU A 181 -4.09 -12.03 23.24
CA GLU A 181 -3.56 -12.20 24.59
C GLU A 181 -4.54 -12.96 25.48
N ASP A 182 -5.83 -12.64 25.43
CA ASP A 182 -6.86 -13.36 26.18
C ASP A 182 -7.08 -14.78 25.66
N ALA A 183 -7.03 -14.99 24.33
CA ALA A 183 -7.06 -16.33 23.74
C ALA A 183 -5.84 -17.18 24.16
N LYS A 184 -4.65 -16.57 24.22
CA LYS A 184 -3.45 -17.23 24.76
C LYS A 184 -3.62 -17.59 26.23
N LYS A 185 -4.16 -16.68 27.04
CA LYS A 185 -4.47 -16.94 28.45
C LYS A 185 -5.48 -18.08 28.63
N GLU A 186 -6.52 -18.10 27.79
CA GLU A 186 -7.56 -19.15 27.84
C GLU A 186 -7.02 -20.51 27.37
N VAL A 187 -6.18 -20.55 26.33
CA VAL A 187 -5.50 -21.77 25.89
C VAL A 187 -4.54 -22.27 26.97
N ILE A 188 -3.74 -21.37 27.57
CA ILE A 188 -2.86 -21.72 28.68
C ILE A 188 -3.67 -22.24 29.85
N ALA A 189 -4.80 -21.63 30.22
CA ALA A 189 -5.66 -22.09 31.31
C ALA A 189 -6.34 -23.44 31.01
N LYS A 190 -6.65 -23.74 29.73
CA LYS A 190 -7.22 -25.04 29.32
C LYS A 190 -6.19 -26.15 29.22
N VAL A 191 -4.99 -25.82 28.73
CA VAL A 191 -3.88 -26.79 28.55
C VAL A 191 -3.11 -26.97 29.85
N TRP A 192 -3.19 -25.97 30.74
CA TRP A 192 -2.48 -25.92 32.01
C TRP A 192 -3.44 -25.71 33.18
N PRO A 193 -4.08 -26.76 33.68
CA PRO A 193 -4.84 -26.61 34.91
C PRO A 193 -3.89 -26.27 36.06
N SER A 194 -4.16 -25.13 36.70
CA SER A 194 -3.34 -24.44 37.72
C SER A 194 -3.10 -25.23 39.03
N VAL A 195 -3.33 -26.52 39.02
CA VAL A 195 -3.35 -27.26 40.31
C VAL A 195 -1.99 -27.82 40.70
N ASN A 196 -1.00 -27.98 39.81
CA ASN A 196 0.28 -28.56 40.26
C ASN A 196 1.57 -28.15 39.52
N ASN A 197 1.55 -27.19 38.59
CA ASN A 197 2.74 -26.82 37.81
C ASN A 197 3.52 -28.02 37.20
N LYS A 198 2.87 -29.16 37.01
CA LYS A 198 3.48 -30.39 36.55
C LYS A 198 2.82 -30.86 35.27
N ILE A 199 3.63 -31.06 34.23
CA ILE A 199 3.21 -31.67 32.97
C ILE A 199 3.78 -33.06 32.89
N THR A 200 2.93 -34.05 32.63
CA THR A 200 3.40 -35.38 32.27
C THR A 200 3.58 -35.44 30.76
N MET A 201 4.79 -35.65 30.32
CA MET A 201 5.16 -35.80 28.92
C MET A 201 4.70 -37.17 28.37
N PRO A 202 4.51 -37.33 27.05
CA PRO A 202 4.21 -38.63 26.45
C PRO A 202 5.25 -39.72 26.76
N SER A 203 6.47 -39.32 27.12
CA SER A 203 7.55 -40.21 27.59
C SER A 203 7.35 -40.69 29.04
N GLY A 204 6.37 -40.17 29.77
CA GLY A 204 6.15 -40.42 31.19
C GLY A 204 6.91 -39.49 32.15
N ASP A 205 7.75 -38.60 31.61
CA ASP A 205 8.50 -37.63 32.42
C ASP A 205 7.60 -36.51 32.94
N ILE A 206 7.87 -36.03 34.15
CA ILE A 206 7.14 -34.94 34.79
C ILE A 206 7.99 -33.65 34.71
N LEU A 207 7.49 -32.66 34.01
CA LEU A 207 8.12 -31.34 33.90
C LEU A 207 7.44 -30.41 34.92
N THR A 208 8.23 -29.79 35.79
CA THR A 208 7.73 -28.76 36.71
C THR A 208 8.11 -27.38 36.13
N VAL A 209 7.12 -26.50 35.93
CA VAL A 209 7.35 -25.16 35.40
C VAL A 209 7.28 -24.15 36.52
N ASP A 210 8.37 -23.41 36.72
CA ASP A 210 8.46 -22.35 37.74
C ASP A 210 8.19 -20.99 37.07
N TYR A 211 7.12 -20.31 37.43
CA TYR A 211 6.68 -19.03 36.86
C TYR A 211 7.35 -17.82 37.51
N ASN A 212 8.29 -18.01 38.42
CA ASN A 212 8.92 -16.93 39.18
C ASN A 212 10.36 -16.61 38.75
N LYS A 213 10.71 -16.86 37.50
CA LYS A 213 11.99 -16.38 36.94
C LYS A 213 11.82 -15.66 35.65
#